data_f223dd298e65cccce3618e78b4df5c92
#
_entry.id   f223dd298e65cccce3618e78b4df5c92
#
_cell.length_a   1.000
_cell.length_b   1.000
_cell.length_c   1.000
_cell.angle_alpha   90.00
_cell.angle_beta   90.00
_cell.angle_gamma   90.00
#
_symmetry.space_group_name_H-M   'P 1'
#
loop_
_entity.id
_entity.type
_entity.pdbx_description
1 polymer ?
#
loop_
_entity_poly.entity_id
_entity_poly.type
_entity_poly.pdbx_seq_one_letter_code
_entity_poly.pdbx_strand_id
1 'polypeptide(L)'
;STAATTASQSESSQAAESGSTAGETGDDTIVIRSCFATGMTGAVNRFAIEKGLYKELGIEFENVEASADTNSTVMSLITRGEIDVADGDPSSYIPGIYNGVPAKLVGNMWRYSGCYWLVANNDIKDFSDLEGKKVGTAGASGGMRLSVLKMLEKNGVSTDNVDLIANGVYQTAYASLTSGEVDATIIHNPYAALAEADGTGHILGRAWDYIPDYY
;
A
#
# COMPACT_ATOMS: atom_id res chain seq x y z
N SER A 1 62.72 2.58 -29.27
CA SER A 1 62.05 2.40 -30.56
C SER A 1 60.67 1.84 -30.36
N THR A 2 59.76 2.45 -31.02
CA THR A 2 58.39 2.08 -31.39
C THR A 2 57.28 2.50 -30.40
N ALA A 3 56.68 3.63 -30.73
CA ALA A 3 55.42 4.12 -30.20
C ALA A 3 54.23 3.24 -30.66
N ALA A 4 53.27 2.98 -29.79
CA ALA A 4 51.98 2.47 -30.17
C ALA A 4 50.90 3.46 -29.72
N THR A 5 50.26 4.05 -30.69
CA THR A 5 49.13 4.96 -30.58
C THR A 5 47.88 4.17 -30.18
N THR A 6 47.24 4.55 -29.08
CA THR A 6 45.94 3.98 -28.70
C THR A 6 44.85 4.99 -29.09
N ALA A 7 44.04 4.59 -30.02
CA ALA A 7 42.86 5.37 -30.43
C ALA A 7 41.74 5.17 -29.37
N SER A 8 41.20 6.29 -28.90
CA SER A 8 40.02 6.36 -28.05
C SER A 8 38.78 6.23 -28.94
N GLN A 9 38.02 5.17 -28.76
CA GLN A 9 36.66 5.08 -29.29
C GLN A 9 35.69 5.60 -28.22
N SER A 10 35.02 6.67 -28.54
CA SER A 10 33.87 7.17 -27.80
C SER A 10 32.62 6.39 -28.22
N GLU A 11 32.16 5.50 -27.37
CA GLU A 11 30.83 4.91 -27.52
C GLU A 11 29.78 5.91 -27.02
N SER A 12 28.99 6.42 -27.96
CA SER A 12 27.76 7.17 -27.67
C SER A 12 26.67 6.19 -27.27
N SER A 13 26.29 6.16 -26.01
CA SER A 13 25.08 5.47 -25.57
C SER A 13 23.85 6.23 -26.06
N GLN A 14 23.21 5.67 -27.09
CA GLN A 14 21.85 6.04 -27.47
C GLN A 14 20.91 5.54 -26.38
N ALA A 15 20.29 6.48 -25.65
CA ALA A 15 19.12 6.19 -24.83
C ALA A 15 17.99 5.75 -25.78
N ALA A 16 17.51 4.53 -25.56
CA ALA A 16 16.31 4.07 -26.23
C ALA A 16 15.12 4.86 -25.68
N GLU A 17 14.58 5.75 -26.46
CA GLU A 17 13.23 6.29 -26.28
C GLU A 17 12.24 5.15 -26.53
N SER A 18 11.72 4.55 -25.48
CA SER A 18 10.53 3.71 -25.57
C SER A 18 9.34 4.65 -25.75
N GLY A 19 9.02 4.92 -27.00
CA GLY A 19 7.78 5.60 -27.36
C GLY A 19 6.59 4.74 -26.97
N SER A 20 5.90 5.15 -25.92
CA SER A 20 4.53 4.72 -25.65
C SER A 20 3.67 5.26 -26.80
N THR A 21 3.27 4.40 -27.70
CA THR A 21 2.21 4.72 -28.67
C THR A 21 0.89 4.76 -27.92
N ALA A 22 0.51 5.94 -27.43
CA ALA A 22 -0.88 6.22 -27.14
C ALA A 22 -1.66 6.05 -28.43
N GLY A 23 -2.59 5.09 -28.49
CA GLY A 23 -3.48 4.93 -29.62
C GLY A 23 -4.34 6.18 -29.78
N GLU A 24 -4.13 6.93 -30.84
CA GLU A 24 -5.03 8.00 -31.27
C GLU A 24 -6.37 7.38 -31.68
N THR A 25 -7.32 7.36 -30.76
CA THR A 25 -8.72 7.32 -31.10
C THR A 25 -9.12 8.76 -31.38
N GLY A 26 -9.84 9.05 -32.48
CA GLY A 26 -10.13 10.39 -32.98
C GLY A 26 -11.08 11.26 -32.12
N ASP A 27 -11.00 11.13 -30.84
CA ASP A 27 -11.49 11.96 -29.75
C ASP A 27 -10.28 12.20 -28.84
N ASP A 28 -10.05 13.42 -28.35
CA ASP A 28 -8.90 13.83 -27.52
C ASP A 28 -8.87 13.13 -26.12
N THR A 29 -9.39 11.90 -26.01
CA THR A 29 -9.49 11.13 -24.78
C THR A 29 -8.15 10.50 -24.41
N ILE A 30 -7.66 10.81 -23.22
CA ILE A 30 -6.46 10.20 -22.64
C ILE A 30 -6.85 8.90 -21.94
N VAL A 31 -6.35 7.77 -22.41
CA VAL A 31 -6.55 6.46 -21.75
C VAL A 31 -5.40 6.21 -20.77
N ILE A 32 -5.74 5.95 -19.51
CA ILE A 32 -4.80 5.66 -18.42
C ILE A 32 -5.04 4.24 -17.92
N ARG A 33 -4.03 3.39 -18.00
CA ARG A 33 -4.08 2.04 -17.42
C ARG A 33 -3.84 2.13 -15.92
N SER A 34 -4.80 1.62 -15.16
CA SER A 34 -4.79 1.75 -13.70
C SER A 34 -4.88 0.40 -12.99
N CYS A 35 -4.32 0.34 -11.79
CA CYS A 35 -4.52 -0.75 -10.86
C CYS A 35 -4.78 -0.15 -9.47
N PHE A 36 -6.06 -0.01 -9.12
CA PHE A 36 -6.49 0.53 -7.83
C PHE A 36 -6.89 -0.57 -6.86
N ALA A 37 -6.62 -0.37 -5.58
CA ALA A 37 -7.00 -1.29 -4.52
C ALA A 37 -8.51 -1.59 -4.54
N THR A 38 -8.87 -2.84 -4.25
CA THR A 38 -10.28 -3.29 -4.27
C THR A 38 -11.07 -2.84 -3.05
N GLY A 39 -10.39 -2.59 -1.93
CA GLY A 39 -11.00 -2.16 -0.67
C GLY A 39 -11.47 -0.71 -0.66
N MET A 40 -11.63 -0.18 0.55
CA MET A 40 -12.09 1.19 0.80
C MET A 40 -11.14 2.26 0.23
N THR A 41 -9.84 1.96 0.19
CA THR A 41 -8.80 2.84 -0.35
C THR A 41 -9.02 3.18 -1.82
N GLY A 42 -9.41 2.20 -2.64
CA GLY A 42 -9.74 2.44 -4.05
C GLY A 42 -11.17 2.89 -4.32
N ALA A 43 -12.03 2.96 -3.30
CA ALA A 43 -13.46 3.28 -3.48
C ALA A 43 -13.70 4.66 -4.08
N VAL A 44 -12.89 5.66 -3.72
CA VAL A 44 -13.02 7.03 -4.25
C VAL A 44 -12.73 7.06 -5.74
N ASN A 45 -11.66 6.40 -6.19
CA ASN A 45 -11.30 6.32 -7.61
C ASN A 45 -12.39 5.59 -8.41
N ARG A 46 -12.86 4.43 -7.91
CA ARG A 46 -13.95 3.68 -8.55
C ARG A 46 -15.25 4.51 -8.65
N PHE A 47 -15.62 5.19 -7.58
CA PHE A 47 -16.78 6.08 -7.58
C PHE A 47 -16.64 7.18 -8.64
N ALA A 48 -15.48 7.83 -8.72
CA ALA A 48 -15.22 8.88 -9.69
C ALA A 48 -15.29 8.35 -11.14
N ILE A 49 -14.77 7.14 -11.38
CA ILE A 49 -14.85 6.46 -12.68
C ILE A 49 -16.30 6.13 -13.02
N GLU A 50 -17.05 5.50 -12.12
CA GLU A 50 -18.47 5.13 -12.31
C GLU A 50 -19.38 6.35 -12.55
N LYS A 51 -19.09 7.48 -11.89
CA LYS A 51 -19.82 8.74 -12.08
C LYS A 51 -19.40 9.50 -13.34
N GLY A 52 -18.37 9.04 -14.05
CA GLY A 52 -17.90 9.68 -15.26
C GLY A 52 -17.12 10.99 -15.03
N LEU A 53 -16.72 11.29 -13.78
CA LEU A 53 -16.03 12.55 -13.45
C LEU A 53 -14.73 12.72 -14.22
N TYR A 54 -14.02 11.65 -14.52
CA TYR A 54 -12.81 11.70 -15.34
C TYR A 54 -13.12 11.88 -16.82
N LYS A 55 -14.23 11.32 -17.32
CA LYS A 55 -14.66 11.49 -18.72
C LYS A 55 -14.98 12.94 -19.04
N GLU A 56 -15.51 13.70 -18.07
CA GLU A 56 -15.75 15.15 -18.21
C GLU A 56 -14.44 15.92 -18.45
N LEU A 57 -13.29 15.33 -18.08
CA LEU A 57 -11.94 15.89 -18.26
C LEU A 57 -11.20 15.26 -19.46
N GLY A 58 -11.86 14.46 -20.29
CA GLY A 58 -11.23 13.75 -21.40
C GLY A 58 -10.31 12.61 -20.95
N ILE A 59 -10.55 12.02 -19.76
CA ILE A 59 -9.75 10.92 -19.22
C ILE A 59 -10.61 9.66 -19.10
N GLU A 60 -10.09 8.55 -19.58
CA GLU A 60 -10.67 7.23 -19.42
C GLU A 60 -9.69 6.29 -18.71
N PHE A 61 -10.16 5.53 -17.71
CA PHE A 61 -9.35 4.55 -17.02
C PHE A 61 -9.63 3.15 -17.55
N GLU A 62 -8.56 2.47 -17.98
CA GLU A 62 -8.54 1.04 -18.23
C GLU A 62 -8.04 0.33 -16.97
N ASN A 63 -8.91 -0.46 -16.33
CA ASN A 63 -8.52 -1.20 -15.13
C ASN A 63 -7.79 -2.47 -15.49
N VAL A 64 -6.53 -2.58 -15.06
CA VAL A 64 -5.76 -3.83 -15.14
C VAL A 64 -6.09 -4.68 -13.93
N GLU A 65 -6.77 -5.80 -14.17
CA GLU A 65 -7.14 -6.73 -13.11
C GLU A 65 -5.89 -7.47 -12.58
N ALA A 66 -5.43 -7.02 -11.44
CA ALA A 66 -4.39 -7.67 -10.66
C ALA A 66 -4.72 -7.52 -9.18
N SER A 67 -4.11 -8.33 -8.33
CA SER A 67 -4.23 -8.13 -6.89
C SER A 67 -3.49 -6.85 -6.48
N ALA A 68 -4.18 -5.72 -6.57
CA ALA A 68 -3.68 -4.41 -6.13
C ALA A 68 -3.51 -4.33 -4.60
N ASP A 69 -3.89 -5.38 -3.88
CA ASP A 69 -3.79 -5.46 -2.43
C ASP A 69 -2.34 -5.68 -1.96
N THR A 70 -1.41 -5.96 -2.89
CA THR A 70 0.02 -6.07 -2.60
C THR A 70 0.84 -5.06 -3.39
N ASN A 71 1.54 -4.17 -2.69
CA ASN A 71 2.43 -3.18 -3.31
C ASN A 71 3.48 -3.81 -4.24
N SER A 72 3.95 -5.03 -3.94
CA SER A 72 4.93 -5.75 -4.76
C SER A 72 4.38 -6.10 -6.15
N THR A 73 3.12 -6.55 -6.23
CA THR A 73 2.45 -6.84 -7.50
C THR A 73 2.33 -5.57 -8.35
N VAL A 74 1.85 -4.48 -7.72
CA VAL A 74 1.70 -3.18 -8.41
C VAL A 74 3.04 -2.63 -8.90
N MET A 75 4.10 -2.67 -8.08
CA MET A 75 5.45 -2.27 -8.50
C MET A 75 5.98 -3.10 -9.68
N SER A 76 5.66 -4.39 -9.73
CA SER A 76 6.01 -5.25 -10.86
C SER A 76 5.28 -4.84 -12.14
N LEU A 77 3.99 -4.51 -12.07
CA LEU A 77 3.21 -4.01 -13.21
C LEU A 77 3.77 -2.68 -13.74
N ILE A 78 4.11 -1.75 -12.85
CA ILE A 78 4.77 -0.48 -13.21
C ILE A 78 6.11 -0.75 -13.91
N THR A 79 6.93 -1.64 -13.35
CA THR A 79 8.25 -1.97 -13.89
C THR A 79 8.17 -2.56 -15.30
N ARG A 80 7.13 -3.34 -15.58
CA ARG A 80 6.87 -3.91 -16.91
C ARG A 80 6.16 -2.96 -17.87
N GLY A 81 5.76 -1.77 -17.39
CA GLY A 81 5.01 -0.80 -18.19
C GLY A 81 3.57 -1.24 -18.51
N GLU A 82 2.99 -2.10 -17.67
CA GLU A 82 1.62 -2.61 -17.87
C GLU A 82 0.56 -1.67 -17.29
N ILE A 83 0.94 -0.79 -16.38
CA ILE A 83 0.08 0.25 -15.79
C ILE A 83 0.78 1.60 -15.76
N ASP A 84 -0.01 2.67 -15.79
CA ASP A 84 0.44 4.07 -15.78
C ASP A 84 0.24 4.71 -14.41
N VAL A 85 -0.78 4.31 -13.66
CA VAL A 85 -1.09 4.85 -12.34
C VAL A 85 -1.64 3.76 -11.40
N ALA A 86 -1.29 3.90 -10.12
CA ALA A 86 -1.83 3.06 -9.05
C ALA A 86 -1.85 3.83 -7.74
N ASP A 87 -2.65 3.38 -6.80
CA ASP A 87 -2.52 3.73 -5.39
C ASP A 87 -1.55 2.79 -4.68
N GLY A 88 -0.98 3.24 -3.58
CA GLY A 88 -0.04 2.40 -2.85
C GLY A 88 0.55 3.09 -1.61
N ASP A 89 1.30 2.30 -0.86
CA ASP A 89 1.87 2.68 0.42
C ASP A 89 3.28 3.26 0.27
N PRO A 90 3.55 4.49 0.72
CA PRO A 90 4.85 5.14 0.56
C PRO A 90 5.98 4.35 1.23
N SER A 91 5.74 3.62 2.32
CA SER A 91 6.77 2.81 2.98
C SER A 91 7.32 1.68 2.11
N SER A 92 6.53 1.24 1.11
CA SER A 92 6.96 0.26 0.11
C SER A 92 7.48 0.92 -1.17
N TYR A 93 6.82 1.99 -1.62
CA TYR A 93 7.16 2.64 -2.89
C TYR A 93 8.44 3.47 -2.83
N ILE A 94 8.71 4.17 -1.72
CA ILE A 94 9.95 4.95 -1.57
C ILE A 94 11.20 4.06 -1.73
N PRO A 95 11.33 2.94 -0.98
CA PRO A 95 12.43 2.01 -1.20
C PRO A 95 12.42 1.38 -2.60
N GLY A 96 11.24 1.06 -3.16
CA GLY A 96 11.11 0.51 -4.51
C GLY A 96 11.66 1.45 -5.58
N ILE A 97 11.28 2.72 -5.53
CA ILE A 97 11.77 3.77 -6.45
C ILE A 97 13.29 3.96 -6.28
N TYR A 98 13.77 3.99 -5.04
CA TYR A 98 15.21 4.07 -4.77
C TYR A 98 15.98 2.90 -5.38
N ASN A 99 15.38 1.71 -5.40
CA ASN A 99 15.94 0.49 -6.00
C ASN A 99 15.61 0.31 -7.50
N GLY A 100 15.10 1.35 -8.17
CA GLY A 100 14.98 1.39 -9.63
C GLY A 100 13.59 1.11 -10.20
N VAL A 101 12.53 1.03 -9.39
CA VAL A 101 11.15 1.02 -9.91
C VAL A 101 10.89 2.37 -10.62
N PRO A 102 10.50 2.37 -11.91
CA PRO A 102 10.36 3.60 -12.71
C PRO A 102 9.02 4.31 -12.38
N ALA A 103 8.86 4.76 -11.16
CA ALA A 103 7.65 5.40 -10.67
C ALA A 103 7.95 6.75 -10.02
N LYS A 104 6.91 7.58 -9.90
CA LYS A 104 6.93 8.84 -9.15
C LYS A 104 5.71 8.90 -8.25
N LEU A 105 5.89 9.40 -7.03
CA LEU A 105 4.76 9.74 -6.16
C LEU A 105 4.21 11.10 -6.61
N VAL A 106 2.98 11.13 -7.09
CA VAL A 106 2.37 12.33 -7.71
C VAL A 106 1.31 12.98 -6.82
N GLY A 107 0.87 12.33 -5.78
CA GLY A 107 -0.14 12.87 -4.86
C GLY A 107 -0.30 12.03 -3.60
N ASN A 108 -1.00 12.61 -2.65
CA ASN A 108 -1.41 11.94 -1.42
C ASN A 108 -2.94 11.79 -1.41
N MET A 109 -3.41 10.57 -1.17
CA MET A 109 -4.83 10.23 -1.13
C MET A 109 -5.45 10.56 0.24
N TRP A 110 -4.67 10.51 1.31
CA TRP A 110 -5.10 10.76 2.69
C TRP A 110 -4.50 12.07 3.21
N ARG A 111 -5.36 13.02 3.63
CA ARG A 111 -4.90 14.36 4.02
C ARG A 111 -4.92 14.63 5.52
N TYR A 112 -5.89 14.04 6.25
CA TYR A 112 -6.19 14.47 7.62
C TYR A 112 -6.36 13.34 8.62
N SER A 113 -6.47 12.11 8.16
CA SER A 113 -6.59 10.94 9.02
C SER A 113 -6.04 9.71 8.31
N GLY A 114 -5.51 8.78 9.09
CA GLY A 114 -5.10 7.49 8.59
C GLY A 114 -6.27 6.53 8.37
N CYS A 115 -5.92 5.31 7.94
CA CYS A 115 -6.89 4.28 7.61
C CYS A 115 -6.63 2.96 8.34
N TYR A 116 -5.74 2.95 9.35
CA TYR A 116 -5.37 1.72 10.07
C TYR A 116 -5.77 1.78 11.53
N TRP A 117 -6.50 0.78 11.97
CA TRP A 117 -6.90 0.56 13.36
C TRP A 117 -6.26 -0.72 13.88
N LEU A 118 -5.65 -0.69 15.04
CA LEU A 118 -5.31 -1.90 15.77
C LEU A 118 -6.54 -2.32 16.57
N VAL A 119 -7.11 -3.44 16.20
CA VAL A 119 -8.27 -4.05 16.87
C VAL A 119 -7.79 -5.26 17.65
N ALA A 120 -8.19 -5.37 18.90
CA ALA A 120 -7.84 -6.46 19.79
C ALA A 120 -9.09 -7.22 20.23
N ASN A 121 -8.93 -8.51 20.57
CA ASN A 121 -9.99 -9.27 21.21
C ASN A 121 -10.31 -8.72 22.61
N ASN A 122 -11.40 -9.20 23.21
CA ASN A 122 -11.91 -8.62 24.46
C ASN A 122 -11.09 -8.95 25.71
N ASP A 123 -10.08 -9.83 25.61
CA ASP A 123 -9.19 -10.16 26.72
C ASP A 123 -8.03 -9.15 26.86
N ILE A 124 -7.67 -8.48 25.77
CA ILE A 124 -6.66 -7.42 25.73
C ILE A 124 -7.35 -6.10 26.14
N LYS A 125 -6.84 -5.43 27.15
CA LYS A 125 -7.40 -4.14 27.62
C LYS A 125 -6.53 -2.94 27.28
N ASP A 126 -5.22 -3.17 27.26
CA ASP A 126 -4.24 -2.15 26.89
C ASP A 126 -3.06 -2.78 26.13
N PHE A 127 -2.11 -1.94 25.72
CA PHE A 127 -0.97 -2.41 24.94
C PHE A 127 -0.05 -3.35 25.71
N SER A 128 0.02 -3.27 27.03
CA SER A 128 0.86 -4.15 27.83
C SER A 128 0.37 -5.61 27.82
N ASP A 129 -0.93 -5.81 27.61
CA ASP A 129 -1.52 -7.15 27.49
C ASP A 129 -1.11 -7.86 26.19
N LEU A 130 -0.49 -7.16 25.24
CA LEU A 130 0.02 -7.73 23.99
C LEU A 130 1.33 -8.50 24.17
N GLU A 131 2.00 -8.41 25.33
CA GLU A 131 3.18 -9.22 25.61
C GLU A 131 2.85 -10.72 25.61
N GLY A 132 3.63 -11.47 24.82
CA GLY A 132 3.41 -12.90 24.60
C GLY A 132 2.23 -13.25 23.69
N LYS A 133 1.58 -12.26 23.07
CA LYS A 133 0.41 -12.42 22.21
C LYS A 133 0.77 -12.40 20.74
N LYS A 134 -0.16 -12.88 19.92
CA LYS A 134 -0.08 -12.87 18.46
C LYS A 134 -0.74 -11.62 17.91
N VAL A 135 0.03 -10.79 17.20
CA VAL A 135 -0.46 -9.56 16.61
C VAL A 135 -0.33 -9.59 15.08
N GLY A 136 -1.46 -9.52 14.40
CA GLY A 136 -1.56 -9.48 12.96
C GLY A 136 -1.05 -8.14 12.41
N THR A 137 -0.11 -8.19 11.46
CA THR A 137 0.56 -7.02 10.87
C THR A 137 0.24 -6.83 9.39
N ALA A 138 -0.77 -7.52 8.88
CA ALA A 138 -1.13 -7.66 7.48
C ALA A 138 -0.07 -8.39 6.65
N GLY A 139 1.11 -7.81 6.49
CA GLY A 139 2.25 -8.38 5.77
C GLY A 139 3.55 -8.34 6.56
N ALA A 140 4.60 -8.88 5.98
CA ALA A 140 5.95 -8.83 6.55
C ALA A 140 6.60 -7.44 6.44
N SER A 141 6.00 -6.51 5.68
CA SER A 141 6.45 -5.13 5.49
C SER A 141 5.25 -4.22 5.19
N GLY A 142 5.51 -2.93 4.99
CA GLY A 142 4.49 -1.94 4.64
C GLY A 142 3.97 -1.15 5.84
N GLY A 143 3.09 -0.18 5.56
CA GLY A 143 2.61 0.81 6.53
C GLY A 143 1.82 0.21 7.68
N MET A 144 1.07 -0.86 7.44
CA MET A 144 0.32 -1.53 8.50
C MET A 144 1.27 -2.16 9.54
N ARG A 145 2.30 -2.87 9.07
CA ARG A 145 3.33 -3.40 9.98
C ARG A 145 4.09 -2.28 10.69
N LEU A 146 4.50 -1.25 9.97
CA LEU A 146 5.17 -0.09 10.57
C LEU A 146 4.30 0.54 11.67
N SER A 147 3.00 0.65 11.43
CA SER A 147 2.04 1.17 12.40
C SER A 147 2.00 0.35 13.68
N VAL A 148 1.92 -0.98 13.56
CA VAL A 148 1.96 -1.88 14.73
C VAL A 148 3.26 -1.70 15.52
N LEU A 149 4.42 -1.72 14.83
CA LEU A 149 5.72 -1.54 15.48
C LEU A 149 5.80 -0.22 16.25
N LYS A 150 5.30 0.88 15.66
CA LYS A 150 5.30 2.20 16.31
C LYS A 150 4.30 2.29 17.45
N MET A 151 3.15 1.65 17.34
CA MET A 151 2.19 1.57 18.46
C MET A 151 2.79 0.82 19.65
N LEU A 152 3.43 -0.33 19.43
CA LEU A 152 4.11 -1.11 20.48
C LEU A 152 5.23 -0.28 21.12
N GLU A 153 6.14 0.30 20.31
CA GLU A 153 7.25 1.14 20.77
C GLU A 153 6.77 2.30 21.66
N LYS A 154 5.75 3.03 21.20
CA LYS A 154 5.21 4.20 21.93
C LYS A 154 4.51 3.84 23.23
N ASN A 155 4.05 2.61 23.37
CA ASN A 155 3.43 2.08 24.60
C ASN A 155 4.40 1.24 25.43
N GLY A 156 5.70 1.21 25.11
CA GLY A 156 6.73 0.54 25.88
C GLY A 156 6.71 -0.99 25.78
N VAL A 157 6.01 -1.54 24.77
CA VAL A 157 5.97 -2.99 24.52
C VAL A 157 7.09 -3.35 23.54
N SER A 158 7.97 -4.27 23.96
CA SER A 158 9.04 -4.76 23.09
C SER A 158 8.48 -5.65 21.98
N THR A 159 8.89 -5.38 20.74
CA THR A 159 8.54 -6.23 19.59
C THR A 159 9.09 -7.65 19.70
N ASP A 160 10.14 -7.86 20.51
CA ASP A 160 10.71 -9.20 20.76
C ASP A 160 9.81 -10.06 21.66
N ASN A 161 8.88 -9.41 22.38
CA ASN A 161 7.91 -10.08 23.25
C ASN A 161 6.55 -10.29 22.58
N VAL A 162 6.39 -9.98 21.30
CA VAL A 162 5.12 -10.09 20.56
C VAL A 162 5.32 -10.95 19.32
N ASP A 163 4.42 -11.91 19.10
CA ASP A 163 4.46 -12.73 17.89
C ASP A 163 3.76 -12.01 16.73
N LEU A 164 4.55 -11.47 15.80
CA LEU A 164 4.07 -10.66 14.70
C LEU A 164 3.72 -11.52 13.48
N ILE A 165 2.43 -11.65 13.19
CA ILE A 165 1.87 -12.55 12.18
C ILE A 165 1.49 -11.77 10.91
N ALA A 166 1.94 -12.25 9.73
CA ALA A 166 1.48 -11.77 8.44
C ALA A 166 0.14 -12.44 8.10
N ASN A 167 -0.98 -11.82 8.50
CA ASN A 167 -2.32 -12.41 8.48
C ASN A 167 -3.23 -11.86 7.37
N GLY A 168 -2.63 -11.19 6.36
CA GLY A 168 -3.39 -10.60 5.26
C GLY A 168 -4.11 -9.30 5.62
N VAL A 169 -4.99 -8.86 4.73
CA VAL A 169 -5.71 -7.58 4.84
C VAL A 169 -7.22 -7.78 4.78
N TYR A 170 -7.99 -6.77 5.12
CA TYR A 170 -9.45 -6.74 5.01
C TYR A 170 -10.12 -7.94 5.68
N GLN A 171 -10.89 -8.70 4.92
CA GLN A 171 -11.64 -9.86 5.41
C GLN A 171 -10.75 -10.94 6.00
N THR A 172 -9.54 -11.15 5.45
CA THR A 172 -8.61 -12.18 5.96
C THR A 172 -8.10 -11.81 7.34
N ALA A 173 -7.69 -10.54 7.54
CA ALA A 173 -7.27 -10.04 8.84
C ALA A 173 -8.41 -10.09 9.88
N TYR A 174 -9.63 -9.75 9.47
CA TYR A 174 -10.80 -9.87 10.32
C TYR A 174 -11.10 -11.33 10.71
N ALA A 175 -11.04 -12.24 9.74
CA ALA A 175 -11.25 -13.68 9.99
C ALA A 175 -10.21 -14.26 10.95
N SER A 176 -8.94 -13.85 10.87
CA SER A 176 -7.89 -14.31 11.79
C SER A 176 -8.11 -13.84 13.23
N LEU A 177 -8.69 -12.65 13.43
CA LEU A 177 -9.10 -12.18 14.76
C LEU A 177 -10.31 -12.95 15.30
N THR A 178 -11.35 -13.12 14.47
CA THR A 178 -12.59 -13.80 14.88
C THR A 178 -12.39 -15.29 15.17
N SER A 179 -11.44 -15.93 14.48
CA SER A 179 -11.07 -17.34 14.72
C SER A 179 -10.12 -17.54 15.92
N GLY A 180 -9.56 -16.46 16.47
CA GLY A 180 -8.56 -16.54 17.54
C GLY A 180 -7.17 -16.95 17.05
N GLU A 181 -6.90 -16.89 15.74
CA GLU A 181 -5.56 -17.10 15.18
C GLU A 181 -4.59 -16.01 15.66
N VAL A 182 -5.09 -14.77 15.78
CA VAL A 182 -4.39 -13.65 16.38
C VAL A 182 -5.21 -13.02 17.51
N ASP A 183 -4.53 -12.43 18.50
CA ASP A 183 -5.15 -11.74 19.64
C ASP A 183 -5.51 -10.28 19.30
N ALA A 184 -4.74 -9.67 18.40
CA ALA A 184 -5.02 -8.36 17.85
C ALA A 184 -4.58 -8.30 16.38
N THR A 185 -5.14 -7.38 15.61
CA THR A 185 -4.74 -7.18 14.20
C THR A 185 -4.87 -5.75 13.77
N ILE A 186 -3.93 -5.30 12.94
CA ILE A 186 -4.07 -4.02 12.24
C ILE A 186 -5.01 -4.21 11.03
N ILE A 187 -6.01 -3.36 10.89
CA ILE A 187 -7.09 -3.57 9.94
C ILE A 187 -7.66 -2.24 9.43
N HIS A 188 -8.34 -2.29 8.29
CA HIS A 188 -9.08 -1.16 7.71
C HIS A 188 -10.55 -1.19 8.10
N ASN A 189 -11.23 -0.05 7.99
CA ASN A 189 -12.69 -0.05 7.91
C ASN A 189 -13.16 -0.69 6.58
N PRO A 190 -14.36 -1.35 6.58
CA PRO A 190 -15.35 -1.37 7.66
C PRO A 190 -15.09 -2.42 8.75
N TYR A 191 -14.05 -3.24 8.66
CA TYR A 191 -13.83 -4.38 9.57
C TYR A 191 -13.49 -3.96 11.00
N ALA A 192 -12.83 -2.82 11.20
CA ALA A 192 -12.59 -2.30 12.55
C ALA A 192 -13.93 -1.96 13.25
N ALA A 193 -14.82 -1.28 12.54
CA ALA A 193 -16.16 -0.98 13.08
C ALA A 193 -17.03 -2.24 13.23
N LEU A 194 -16.87 -3.23 12.34
CA LEU A 194 -17.60 -4.49 12.41
C LEU A 194 -17.20 -5.27 13.65
N ALA A 195 -15.91 -5.34 13.99
CA ALA A 195 -15.42 -6.04 15.18
C ALA A 195 -16.00 -5.45 16.48
N GLU A 196 -16.20 -4.14 16.56
CA GLU A 196 -16.88 -3.51 17.69
C GLU A 196 -18.39 -3.80 17.68
N ALA A 197 -19.03 -3.76 16.49
CA ALA A 197 -20.47 -3.93 16.36
C ALA A 197 -20.93 -5.38 16.67
N ASP A 198 -20.13 -6.38 16.30
CA ASP A 198 -20.46 -7.80 16.56
C ASP A 198 -19.87 -8.33 17.87
N GLY A 199 -19.11 -7.48 18.59
CA GLY A 199 -18.52 -7.83 19.88
C GLY A 199 -17.29 -8.76 19.81
N THR A 200 -16.72 -8.97 18.61
CA THR A 200 -15.49 -9.76 18.43
C THR A 200 -14.28 -9.12 19.10
N GLY A 201 -14.23 -7.79 19.11
CA GLY A 201 -13.13 -7.03 19.67
C GLY A 201 -13.44 -5.54 19.78
N HIS A 202 -12.42 -4.77 20.08
CA HIS A 202 -12.51 -3.31 20.20
C HIS A 202 -11.27 -2.65 19.62
N ILE A 203 -11.37 -1.36 19.28
CA ILE A 203 -10.26 -0.56 18.79
C ILE A 203 -9.31 -0.25 19.96
N LEU A 204 -8.13 -0.86 19.96
CA LEU A 204 -7.08 -0.60 20.93
C LEU A 204 -6.29 0.67 20.61
N GLY A 205 -6.12 1.00 19.32
CA GLY A 205 -5.41 2.20 18.90
C GLY A 205 -5.61 2.53 17.42
N ARG A 206 -5.34 3.79 17.09
CA ARG A 206 -5.39 4.30 15.72
C ARG A 206 -3.98 4.71 15.27
N ALA A 207 -3.54 4.26 14.11
CA ALA A 207 -2.17 4.45 13.64
C ALA A 207 -1.74 5.92 13.60
N TRP A 208 -2.62 6.82 13.19
CA TRP A 208 -2.30 8.25 13.07
C TRP A 208 -2.13 8.98 14.41
N ASP A 209 -2.54 8.39 15.51
CA ASP A 209 -2.29 8.93 16.84
C ASP A 209 -0.82 8.70 17.27
N TYR A 210 -0.16 7.73 16.64
CA TYR A 210 1.22 7.31 16.95
C TYR A 210 2.24 7.74 15.90
N ILE A 211 1.82 7.91 14.66
CA ILE A 211 2.66 8.34 13.54
C ILE A 211 1.96 9.43 12.71
N PRO A 212 1.72 10.61 13.30
CA PRO A 212 0.95 11.69 12.66
C PRO A 212 1.56 12.19 11.36
N ASP A 213 2.88 12.14 11.22
CA ASP A 213 3.61 12.62 10.04
C ASP A 213 3.59 11.62 8.87
N TYR A 214 3.01 10.44 9.06
CA TYR A 214 2.91 9.42 8.01
C TYR A 214 1.69 9.61 7.11
N TYR A 215 0.68 10.37 7.55
CA TYR A 215 -0.61 10.52 6.88
C TYR A 215 -0.85 11.96 6.40
#